data_93ff5b3b583697df77ab0a799f11c3ab
#
_entry.id   93ff5b3b583697df77ab0a799f11c3ab
#
_cell.length_a   1.000
_cell.length_b   1.000
_cell.length_c   1.000
_cell.angle_alpha   90.00
_cell.angle_beta   90.00
_cell.angle_gamma   90.00
#
_symmetry.space_group_name_H-M   'P 1'
#
loop_
_entity.id
_entity.type
_entity.pdbx_description
1 polymer ?
#
loop_
_entity_poly.entity_id
_entity_poly.type
_entity_poly.pdbx_seq_one_letter_code
_entity_poly.pdbx_strand_id
1 'polypeptide(L)'
;NDLMSLGIHRLWKKTFVNYLNPQANTKLVDVASGTGDIAKLFMDKVNYKSKVCCVDENINMLKFSKKKLNNQNNVKWYCSKAEKLPFKNNEFDYYTISFGIRNVSNINDVLRESFRVLKPGGRLLCLEFSKVKNEILNKFYKIYSKSIPQIGRFIVGNVEPYEYLINSIEEFY
;
A
#
# COMPACT_ATOMS: atom_id res chain seq x y z
N ASN A 1 4.54 -4.12 10.49
CA ASN A 1 4.90 -2.72 10.13
C ASN A 1 4.97 -1.78 11.35
N ASP A 2 4.17 -2.01 12.41
CA ASP A 2 4.19 -1.15 13.60
C ASP A 2 5.56 -1.13 14.28
N LEU A 3 6.22 -2.28 14.39
CA LEU A 3 7.53 -2.40 15.01
C LEU A 3 8.61 -1.69 14.19
N MET A 4 8.63 -1.89 12.86
CA MET A 4 9.62 -1.30 11.95
C MET A 4 9.58 0.22 11.90
N SER A 5 8.41 0.79 11.97
CA SER A 5 8.21 2.24 11.81
C SER A 5 7.85 2.93 13.13
N LEU A 6 7.88 2.21 14.27
CA LEU A 6 7.38 2.72 15.55
C LEU A 6 5.97 3.34 15.43
N GLY A 7 5.13 2.77 14.54
CA GLY A 7 3.79 3.28 14.27
C GLY A 7 3.72 4.49 13.31
N ILE A 8 4.85 5.07 12.92
CA ILE A 8 4.90 6.27 12.03
C ILE A 8 4.25 5.99 10.67
N HIS A 9 4.28 4.74 10.15
CA HIS A 9 3.61 4.37 8.91
C HIS A 9 2.10 4.68 8.92
N ARG A 10 1.46 4.69 10.09
CA ARG A 10 0.04 5.08 10.22
C ARG A 10 -0.15 6.57 9.93
N LEU A 11 0.79 7.41 10.38
CA LEU A 11 0.78 8.84 10.07
C LEU A 11 1.04 9.07 8.58
N TRP A 12 2.01 8.35 7.99
CA TRP A 12 2.29 8.43 6.55
C TRP A 12 1.09 8.06 5.70
N LYS A 13 0.38 6.97 6.06
CA LYS A 13 -0.86 6.57 5.35
C LYS A 13 -1.96 7.64 5.45
N LYS A 14 -2.13 8.28 6.62
CA LYS A 14 -3.08 9.40 6.77
C LYS A 14 -2.69 10.58 5.90
N THR A 15 -1.42 10.98 5.94
CA THR A 15 -0.88 12.07 5.12
C THR A 15 -1.01 11.74 3.63
N PHE A 16 -0.72 10.51 3.23
CA PHE A 16 -0.87 10.02 1.86
C PHE A 16 -2.32 10.17 1.35
N VAL A 17 -3.30 9.74 2.14
CA VAL A 17 -4.72 9.90 1.77
C VAL A 17 -5.14 11.38 1.79
N ASN A 18 -4.55 12.22 2.67
CA ASN A 18 -4.78 13.67 2.62
C ASN A 18 -4.27 14.29 1.32
N TYR A 19 -3.07 13.90 0.85
CA TYR A 19 -2.54 14.34 -0.45
C TYR A 19 -3.37 13.85 -1.63
N LEU A 20 -3.96 12.65 -1.53
CA LEU A 20 -4.89 12.15 -2.54
C LEU A 20 -6.10 13.10 -2.69
N ASN A 21 -6.50 13.76 -1.62
CA ASN A 21 -7.64 14.68 -1.55
C ASN A 21 -8.93 14.02 -2.09
N PRO A 22 -9.42 12.94 -1.43
CA PRO A 22 -10.55 12.18 -1.93
C PRO A 22 -11.83 13.03 -2.01
N GLN A 23 -12.58 12.84 -3.10
CA GLN A 23 -13.89 13.45 -3.29
C GLN A 23 -14.99 12.38 -3.20
N ALA A 24 -16.17 12.77 -2.72
CA ALA A 24 -17.33 11.89 -2.72
C ALA A 24 -17.77 11.53 -4.16
N ASN A 25 -18.45 10.39 -4.30
CA ASN A 25 -18.95 9.88 -5.59
C ASN A 25 -17.85 9.53 -6.61
N THR A 26 -16.65 9.27 -6.14
CA THR A 26 -15.51 8.85 -6.96
C THR A 26 -15.23 7.35 -6.84
N LYS A 27 -14.27 6.85 -7.62
CA LYS A 27 -13.87 5.44 -7.62
C LYS A 27 -12.36 5.32 -7.42
N LEU A 28 -11.94 4.61 -6.39
CA LEU A 28 -10.57 4.30 -6.07
C LEU A 28 -10.24 2.85 -6.45
N VAL A 29 -9.07 2.61 -7.04
CA VAL A 29 -8.40 1.32 -7.00
C VAL A 29 -7.18 1.41 -6.08
N ASP A 30 -7.15 0.55 -5.04
CA ASP A 30 -6.05 0.42 -4.09
C ASP A 30 -5.31 -0.89 -4.41
N VAL A 31 -4.12 -0.78 -4.99
CA VAL A 31 -3.31 -1.90 -5.50
C VAL A 31 -2.23 -2.26 -4.48
N ALA A 32 -1.94 -3.55 -4.34
CA ALA A 32 -1.21 -4.11 -3.21
C ALA A 32 -1.84 -3.65 -1.88
N SER A 33 -3.16 -3.76 -1.82
CA SER A 33 -3.98 -3.17 -0.75
C SER A 33 -3.75 -3.81 0.62
N GLY A 34 -3.16 -5.00 0.67
CA GLY A 34 -2.88 -5.72 1.91
C GLY A 34 -4.13 -5.83 2.78
N THR A 35 -4.04 -5.34 4.01
CA THR A 35 -5.15 -5.36 4.98
C THR A 35 -6.16 -4.23 4.79
N GLY A 36 -6.08 -3.44 3.71
CA GLY A 36 -7.06 -2.41 3.35
C GLY A 36 -6.98 -1.11 4.15
N ASP A 37 -5.79 -0.74 4.63
CA ASP A 37 -5.62 0.48 5.43
C ASP A 37 -5.93 1.75 4.65
N ILE A 38 -5.42 1.84 3.40
CA ILE A 38 -5.66 2.99 2.52
C ILE A 38 -7.13 3.06 2.13
N ALA A 39 -7.71 1.92 1.73
CA ALA A 39 -9.13 1.82 1.42
C ALA A 39 -10.00 2.31 2.59
N LYS A 40 -9.68 1.90 3.83
CA LYS A 40 -10.40 2.36 5.04
C LYS A 40 -10.29 3.87 5.24
N LEU A 41 -9.07 4.41 5.19
CA LEU A 41 -8.82 5.85 5.36
C LEU A 41 -9.50 6.68 4.27
N PHE A 42 -9.50 6.18 3.02
CA PHE A 42 -10.22 6.81 1.92
C PHE A 42 -11.73 6.85 2.19
N MET A 43 -12.32 5.70 2.54
CA MET A 43 -13.75 5.59 2.80
C MET A 43 -14.20 6.45 3.98
N ASP A 44 -13.41 6.52 5.05
CA ASP A 44 -13.67 7.40 6.19
C ASP A 44 -13.68 8.88 5.77
N LYS A 45 -12.74 9.29 4.90
CA LYS A 45 -12.67 10.66 4.38
C LYS A 45 -13.88 11.08 3.56
N VAL A 46 -14.45 10.17 2.78
CA VAL A 46 -15.60 10.45 1.91
C VAL A 46 -16.93 10.05 2.53
N ASN A 47 -16.95 9.75 3.83
CA ASN A 47 -18.14 9.30 4.56
C ASN A 47 -18.84 8.14 3.83
N TYR A 48 -18.07 7.18 3.31
CA TYR A 48 -18.54 6.01 2.57
C TYR A 48 -19.38 6.31 1.31
N LYS A 49 -19.26 7.53 0.77
CA LYS A 49 -20.00 7.97 -0.45
C LYS A 49 -19.25 7.70 -1.76
N SER A 50 -18.29 6.78 -1.77
CA SER A 50 -17.47 6.43 -2.93
C SER A 50 -17.35 4.92 -3.09
N LYS A 51 -16.76 4.46 -4.19
CA LYS A 51 -16.50 3.04 -4.46
C LYS A 51 -15.01 2.76 -4.36
N VAL A 52 -14.64 1.59 -3.81
CA VAL A 52 -13.25 1.15 -3.71
C VAL A 52 -13.12 -0.26 -4.27
N CYS A 53 -12.07 -0.48 -5.06
CA CYS A 53 -11.61 -1.80 -5.48
C CYS A 53 -10.25 -2.05 -4.81
N CYS A 54 -10.19 -3.00 -3.88
CA CYS A 54 -8.95 -3.49 -3.28
C CYS A 54 -8.39 -4.62 -4.15
N VAL A 55 -7.13 -4.49 -4.57
CA VAL A 55 -6.43 -5.51 -5.37
C VAL A 55 -5.19 -5.97 -4.61
N ASP A 56 -5.01 -7.27 -4.49
CA ASP A 56 -3.82 -7.87 -3.89
C ASP A 56 -3.62 -9.29 -4.44
N GLU A 57 -2.38 -9.74 -4.61
CA GLU A 57 -2.09 -11.13 -5.00
C GLU A 57 -2.36 -12.11 -3.87
N ASN A 58 -2.24 -11.66 -2.62
CA ASN A 58 -2.41 -12.48 -1.44
C ASN A 58 -3.87 -12.52 -1.00
N ILE A 59 -4.55 -13.61 -1.32
CA ILE A 59 -5.95 -13.84 -0.96
C ILE A 59 -6.21 -13.76 0.56
N ASN A 60 -5.23 -14.10 1.40
CA ASN A 60 -5.38 -14.00 2.83
C ASN A 60 -5.40 -12.54 3.29
N MET A 61 -4.58 -11.67 2.68
CA MET A 61 -4.63 -10.22 2.93
C MET A 61 -6.00 -9.65 2.56
N LEU A 62 -6.55 -10.05 1.43
CA LEU A 62 -7.90 -9.63 1.01
C LEU A 62 -8.98 -10.10 1.99
N LYS A 63 -8.87 -11.31 2.54
CA LYS A 63 -9.80 -11.79 3.59
C LYS A 63 -9.74 -10.91 4.84
N PHE A 64 -8.55 -10.50 5.29
CA PHE A 64 -8.39 -9.57 6.40
C PHE A 64 -8.96 -8.19 6.07
N SER A 65 -8.67 -7.66 4.88
CA SER A 65 -9.22 -6.40 4.39
C SER A 65 -10.76 -6.41 4.39
N LYS A 66 -11.35 -7.48 3.89
CA LYS A 66 -12.80 -7.67 3.83
C LYS A 66 -13.44 -7.64 5.22
N LYS A 67 -12.83 -8.34 6.20
CA LYS A 67 -13.27 -8.34 7.59
C LYS A 67 -13.14 -6.94 8.21
N LYS A 68 -12.03 -6.26 7.97
CA LYS A 68 -11.74 -4.92 8.52
C LYS A 68 -12.68 -3.85 8.00
N LEU A 69 -13.10 -3.95 6.73
CA LEU A 69 -14.03 -3.03 6.07
C LEU A 69 -15.50 -3.46 6.25
N ASN A 70 -15.78 -4.40 7.17
CA ASN A 70 -17.13 -4.85 7.54
C ASN A 70 -18.01 -5.24 6.33
N ASN A 71 -17.43 -5.85 5.29
CA ASN A 71 -18.13 -6.25 4.07
C ASN A 71 -18.97 -5.11 3.42
N GLN A 72 -18.46 -3.88 3.46
CA GLN A 72 -19.14 -2.74 2.85
C GLN A 72 -19.53 -3.00 1.39
N ASN A 73 -20.78 -2.74 1.01
CA ASN A 73 -21.29 -3.03 -0.34
C ASN A 73 -20.62 -2.23 -1.46
N ASN A 74 -20.00 -1.10 -1.11
CA ASN A 74 -19.29 -0.21 -2.02
C ASN A 74 -17.76 -0.50 -2.08
N VAL A 75 -17.29 -1.57 -1.42
CA VAL A 75 -15.92 -2.08 -1.52
C VAL A 75 -15.94 -3.44 -2.20
N LYS A 76 -15.06 -3.64 -3.18
CA LYS A 76 -14.86 -4.92 -3.88
C LYS A 76 -13.40 -5.38 -3.75
N TRP A 77 -13.19 -6.69 -3.75
CA TRP A 77 -11.87 -7.31 -3.56
C TRP A 77 -11.55 -8.19 -4.77
N TYR A 78 -10.34 -8.02 -5.31
CA TYR A 78 -9.85 -8.73 -6.50
C TYR A 78 -8.49 -9.35 -6.21
N CYS A 79 -8.36 -10.66 -6.36
CA CYS A 79 -7.08 -11.35 -6.29
C CYS A 79 -6.42 -11.26 -7.65
N SER A 80 -5.45 -10.36 -7.82
CA SER A 80 -4.79 -10.10 -9.09
C SER A 80 -3.42 -9.45 -8.89
N LYS A 81 -2.54 -9.60 -9.89
CA LYS A 81 -1.26 -8.89 -9.98
C LYS A 81 -1.47 -7.42 -10.29
N ALA A 82 -0.55 -6.59 -9.80
CA ALA A 82 -0.55 -5.16 -10.07
C ALA A 82 -0.26 -4.85 -11.56
N GLU A 83 0.51 -5.72 -12.22
CA GLU A 83 0.89 -5.63 -13.64
C GLU A 83 -0.26 -5.95 -14.61
N LYS A 84 -1.36 -6.55 -14.12
CA LYS A 84 -2.51 -6.93 -14.95
C LYS A 84 -3.80 -6.84 -14.15
N LEU A 85 -4.46 -5.69 -14.22
CA LEU A 85 -5.67 -5.40 -13.46
C LEU A 85 -6.93 -5.85 -14.23
N PRO A 86 -7.91 -6.46 -13.55
CA PRO A 86 -9.14 -6.96 -14.17
C PRO A 86 -10.19 -5.85 -14.38
N PHE A 87 -9.75 -4.67 -14.86
CA PHE A 87 -10.58 -3.50 -15.04
C PHE A 87 -10.53 -2.95 -16.46
N LYS A 88 -11.54 -2.19 -16.82
CA LYS A 88 -11.60 -1.46 -18.10
C LYS A 88 -10.69 -0.24 -18.09
N ASN A 89 -10.41 0.29 -19.28
CA ASN A 89 -9.71 1.56 -19.41
C ASN A 89 -10.56 2.71 -18.84
N ASN A 90 -9.91 3.72 -18.28
CA ASN A 90 -10.56 4.96 -17.80
C ASN A 90 -11.69 4.72 -16.79
N GLU A 91 -11.46 3.82 -15.83
CA GLU A 91 -12.50 3.39 -14.90
C GLU A 91 -12.43 4.10 -13.54
N PHE A 92 -11.23 4.55 -13.13
CA PHE A 92 -10.97 5.06 -11.78
C PHE A 92 -10.58 6.53 -11.76
N ASP A 93 -11.03 7.23 -10.72
CA ASP A 93 -10.63 8.60 -10.43
C ASP A 93 -9.30 8.65 -9.67
N TYR A 94 -9.04 7.60 -8.86
CA TYR A 94 -7.84 7.47 -8.05
C TYR A 94 -7.23 6.07 -8.17
N TYR A 95 -5.90 6.03 -8.20
CA TYR A 95 -5.09 4.83 -8.10
C TYR A 95 -4.09 5.02 -6.96
N THR A 96 -4.05 4.08 -6.02
CA THR A 96 -3.08 4.07 -4.93
C THR A 96 -2.29 2.77 -4.93
N ILE A 97 -1.01 2.88 -4.59
CA ILE A 97 -0.15 1.75 -4.24
C ILE A 97 0.70 2.17 -3.04
N SER A 98 0.62 1.42 -1.95
CA SER A 98 1.25 1.77 -0.68
C SER A 98 2.07 0.61 -0.13
N PHE A 99 3.40 0.79 -0.06
CA PHE A 99 4.37 -0.20 0.40
C PHE A 99 4.34 -1.53 -0.37
N GLY A 100 4.00 -1.45 -1.66
CA GLY A 100 3.83 -2.61 -2.51
C GLY A 100 4.60 -2.56 -3.82
N ILE A 101 4.97 -1.37 -4.33
CA ILE A 101 5.58 -1.24 -5.66
C ILE A 101 6.98 -1.88 -5.73
N ARG A 102 7.70 -1.96 -4.62
CA ARG A 102 9.01 -2.63 -4.57
C ARG A 102 8.93 -4.15 -4.74
N ASN A 103 7.75 -4.74 -4.54
CA ASN A 103 7.53 -6.19 -4.58
C ASN A 103 6.97 -6.68 -5.92
N VAL A 104 6.68 -5.78 -6.86
CA VAL A 104 6.14 -6.16 -8.18
C VAL A 104 7.23 -6.67 -9.10
N SER A 105 6.89 -7.53 -10.03
CA SER A 105 7.85 -8.11 -10.97
C SER A 105 8.36 -7.08 -11.99
N ASN A 106 7.50 -6.13 -12.40
CA ASN A 106 7.85 -5.09 -13.36
C ASN A 106 7.11 -3.78 -13.07
N ILE A 107 7.85 -2.79 -12.60
CA ILE A 107 7.30 -1.47 -12.26
C ILE A 107 6.71 -0.77 -13.49
N ASN A 108 7.34 -0.90 -14.67
CA ASN A 108 6.84 -0.27 -15.89
C ASN A 108 5.46 -0.80 -16.29
N ASP A 109 5.22 -2.09 -16.11
CA ASP A 109 3.91 -2.69 -16.40
C ASP A 109 2.86 -2.20 -15.40
N VAL A 110 3.20 -2.06 -14.13
CA VAL A 110 2.31 -1.45 -13.11
C VAL A 110 1.97 0.00 -13.47
N LEU A 111 2.95 0.79 -13.91
CA LEU A 111 2.71 2.17 -14.33
C LEU A 111 1.83 2.24 -15.59
N ARG A 112 2.03 1.34 -16.59
CA ARG A 112 1.15 1.25 -17.76
C ARG A 112 -0.27 0.89 -17.37
N GLU A 113 -0.46 -0.09 -16.48
CA GLU A 113 -1.77 -0.49 -15.98
C GLU A 113 -2.43 0.64 -15.19
N SER A 114 -1.69 1.34 -14.36
CA SER A 114 -2.23 2.49 -13.62
C SER A 114 -2.72 3.59 -14.57
N PHE A 115 -1.94 3.91 -15.60
CA PHE A 115 -2.35 4.86 -16.64
C PHE A 115 -3.58 4.38 -17.42
N ARG A 116 -3.63 3.10 -17.76
CA ARG A 116 -4.75 2.50 -18.52
C ARG A 116 -6.07 2.57 -17.76
N VAL A 117 -6.05 2.26 -16.47
CA VAL A 117 -7.29 2.18 -15.67
C VAL A 117 -7.75 3.52 -15.12
N LEU A 118 -6.85 4.51 -15.04
CA LEU A 118 -7.19 5.87 -14.61
C LEU A 118 -7.95 6.63 -15.70
N LYS A 119 -8.96 7.37 -15.30
CA LYS A 119 -9.63 8.34 -16.16
C LYS A 119 -8.66 9.47 -16.53
N PRO A 120 -8.89 10.17 -17.66
CA PRO A 120 -8.22 11.46 -17.93
C PRO A 120 -8.41 12.40 -16.73
N GLY A 121 -7.31 12.97 -16.23
CA GLY A 121 -7.32 13.79 -15.01
C GLY A 121 -7.36 13.01 -13.69
N GLY A 122 -7.41 11.69 -13.74
CA GLY A 122 -7.30 10.83 -12.56
C GLY A 122 -5.92 10.94 -11.90
N ARG A 123 -5.83 10.59 -10.62
CA ARG A 123 -4.63 10.78 -9.81
C ARG A 123 -4.03 9.44 -9.39
N LEU A 124 -2.74 9.26 -9.66
CA LEU A 124 -1.93 8.17 -9.14
C LEU A 124 -1.09 8.67 -7.96
N LEU A 125 -1.13 7.96 -6.84
CA LEU A 125 -0.23 8.17 -5.72
C LEU A 125 0.47 6.87 -5.34
N CYS A 126 1.78 6.98 -5.11
CA CYS A 126 2.62 5.89 -4.62
C CYS A 126 3.25 6.30 -3.28
N LEU A 127 3.15 5.42 -2.28
CA LEU A 127 3.85 5.56 -1.00
C LEU A 127 4.78 4.36 -0.85
N GLU A 128 6.09 4.62 -0.79
CA GLU A 128 7.06 3.54 -0.67
C GLU A 128 8.27 3.97 0.18
N PHE A 129 8.94 3.00 0.77
CA PHE A 129 10.22 3.20 1.43
C PHE A 129 11.28 3.55 0.40
N SER A 130 12.23 4.41 0.77
CA SER A 130 13.38 4.77 -0.03
C SER A 130 14.64 4.72 0.81
N LYS A 131 15.79 4.58 0.15
CA LYS A 131 17.09 4.65 0.80
C LYS A 131 17.30 6.01 1.46
N VAL A 132 17.85 5.99 2.66
CA VAL A 132 18.20 7.21 3.38
C VAL A 132 19.47 7.80 2.75
N LYS A 133 19.34 8.93 2.06
CA LYS A 133 20.47 9.59 1.34
C LYS A 133 21.48 10.22 2.30
N ASN A 134 21.08 10.62 3.50
CA ASN A 134 21.99 11.20 4.50
C ASN A 134 22.80 10.10 5.18
N GLU A 135 24.11 10.15 5.07
CA GLU A 135 25.04 9.11 5.58
C GLU A 135 24.92 8.88 7.09
N ILE A 136 24.76 9.96 7.87
CA ILE A 136 24.61 9.89 9.32
C ILE A 136 23.31 9.19 9.69
N LEU A 137 22.19 9.64 9.11
CA LEU A 137 20.88 9.01 9.31
C LEU A 137 20.86 7.56 8.82
N ASN A 138 21.56 7.26 7.72
CA ASN A 138 21.67 5.89 7.19
C ASN A 138 22.42 4.97 8.15
N LYS A 139 23.50 5.45 8.81
CA LYS A 139 24.18 4.67 9.86
C LYS A 139 23.25 4.36 11.03
N PHE A 140 22.52 5.34 11.53
CA PHE A 140 21.53 5.13 12.60
C PHE A 140 20.41 4.18 12.16
N TYR A 141 19.90 4.34 10.94
CA TYR A 141 18.88 3.46 10.38
C TYR A 141 19.38 2.01 10.26
N LYS A 142 20.62 1.79 9.80
CA LYS A 142 21.25 0.45 9.71
C LYS A 142 21.42 -0.21 11.07
N ILE A 143 21.81 0.54 12.09
CA ILE A 143 21.91 0.01 13.46
C ILE A 143 20.52 -0.37 13.97
N TYR A 144 19.54 0.51 13.80
CA TYR A 144 18.17 0.27 14.17
C TYR A 144 17.56 -0.93 13.43
N SER A 145 17.69 -0.98 12.09
CA SER A 145 17.13 -2.05 11.27
C SER A 145 17.71 -3.43 11.61
N LYS A 146 19.00 -3.52 11.96
CA LYS A 146 19.64 -4.76 12.43
C LYS A 146 19.11 -5.25 13.77
N SER A 147 18.62 -4.38 14.64
CA SER A 147 18.05 -4.77 15.93
C SER A 147 16.58 -5.24 15.83
N ILE A 148 15.87 -4.83 14.77
CA ILE A 148 14.44 -5.13 14.58
C ILE A 148 14.15 -6.64 14.46
N PRO A 149 14.88 -7.45 13.67
CA PRO A 149 14.65 -8.88 13.60
C PRO A 149 14.75 -9.56 14.96
N GLN A 150 15.73 -9.16 15.79
CA GLN A 150 15.89 -9.71 17.14
C GLN A 150 14.72 -9.33 18.04
N ILE A 151 14.26 -8.09 18.02
CA ILE A 151 13.09 -7.63 18.75
C ILE A 151 11.83 -8.31 18.22
N GLY A 152 11.70 -8.47 16.90
CA GLY A 152 10.60 -9.16 16.24
C GLY A 152 10.49 -10.63 16.66
N ARG A 153 11.62 -11.31 16.86
CA ARG A 153 11.69 -12.68 17.37
C ARG A 153 11.08 -12.81 18.77
N PHE A 154 11.33 -11.83 19.64
CA PHE A 154 10.77 -11.82 20.99
C PHE A 154 9.27 -11.52 21.04
N ILE A 155 8.75 -10.68 20.11
CA ILE A 155 7.37 -10.19 20.16
C ILE A 155 6.43 -11.06 19.30
N VAL A 156 6.87 -11.50 18.13
CA VAL A 156 6.01 -12.15 17.11
C VAL A 156 6.43 -13.61 16.86
N GLY A 157 7.59 -14.03 17.35
CA GLY A 157 8.10 -15.40 17.20
C GLY A 157 8.62 -15.73 15.79
N ASN A 158 8.60 -14.79 14.85
CA ASN A 158 9.09 -14.98 13.48
C ASN A 158 9.92 -13.77 12.99
N VAL A 159 11.08 -14.05 12.41
CA VAL A 159 12.07 -13.06 11.93
C VAL A 159 11.92 -12.77 10.43
N GLU A 160 11.51 -13.78 9.65
CA GLU A 160 11.46 -13.74 8.18
C GLU A 160 10.77 -12.50 7.58
N PRO A 161 9.59 -12.05 8.08
CA PRO A 161 8.94 -10.87 7.51
C PRO A 161 9.74 -9.58 7.67
N TYR A 162 10.56 -9.51 8.70
CA TYR A 162 11.40 -8.32 8.97
C TYR A 162 12.66 -8.30 8.13
N GLU A 163 13.33 -9.47 7.98
CA GLU A 163 14.47 -9.63 7.08
C GLU A 163 14.07 -9.35 5.64
N TYR A 164 12.94 -9.92 5.19
CA TYR A 164 12.40 -9.64 3.87
C TYR A 164 12.16 -8.14 3.64
N LEU A 165 11.57 -7.45 4.62
CA LEU A 165 11.30 -6.02 4.49
C LEU A 165 12.59 -5.20 4.38
N ILE A 166 13.61 -5.48 5.19
CA ILE A 166 14.90 -4.80 5.15
C ILE A 166 15.57 -5.02 3.79
N ASN A 167 15.68 -6.27 3.34
CA ASN A 167 16.31 -6.63 2.08
C ASN A 167 15.58 -5.98 0.90
N SER A 168 14.25 -6.03 0.87
CA SER A 168 13.47 -5.42 -0.21
C SER A 168 13.61 -3.89 -0.28
N ILE A 169 13.86 -3.21 0.85
CA ILE A 169 14.14 -1.77 0.87
C ILE A 169 15.57 -1.49 0.37
N GLU A 170 16.55 -2.34 0.73
CA GLU A 170 17.93 -2.18 0.28
C GLU A 170 18.10 -2.45 -1.23
N GLU A 171 17.30 -3.35 -1.79
CA GLU A 171 17.29 -3.66 -3.23
C GLU A 171 16.52 -2.61 -4.05
N PHE A 172 15.58 -1.91 -3.44
CA PHE A 172 14.76 -0.91 -4.11
C PHE A 172 15.49 0.45 -4.14
N TYR A 173 16.04 0.84 -5.31
CA TYR A 173 16.70 2.13 -5.67
C TYR A 173 17.43 2.90 -4.57
#